data_5c6c333d8f216de0e7c7843f80f3e06e
#
_entry.id   5c6c333d8f216de0e7c7843f80f3e06e
#
_cell.length_a   1.000
_cell.length_b   1.000
_cell.length_c   1.000
_cell.angle_alpha   90.00
_cell.angle_beta   90.00
_cell.angle_gamma   90.00
#
_symmetry.space_group_name_H-M   'P 1'
#
loop_
_entity.id
_entity.type
_entity.pdbx_description
1 polymer ?
#
loop_
_entity_poly.entity_id
_entity_poly.type
_entity_poly.pdbx_seq_one_letter_code
_entity_poly.pdbx_strand_id
1 'polypeptide(L)'
;MKISYSVWKDSKRLKKMSVDLADINIVKSVLARHGFAFSKSLGQNFLIDSSVCPRMADAAATDKSYGVLEVGPGIGVLTSELSKRAEKVVSVELDKRLLPVLHETLCDCNNVEIVNDDILKLDLKKLISEKFADCSEVTVCANLPYYITSPVIMKLLSEQLPLKKIVVMVQKEAADRFCAEVGGKNSGAVTVGVNYYADARLLFPVPRESFIPSPKVDSAVIELTLLDGKRVTPKSEKVFFNTVKAAFSMRRKTAVNGLSGGLCISKEAATAAIERAGLSPTVRAEKLSMEELSRLSDEIGKELK
;
A
#
# COMPACT_ATOMS: atom_id res chain seq x y z
N MET A 1 18.89 -0.86 16.51
CA MET A 1 19.29 -2.01 17.38
C MET A 1 18.46 -3.20 16.91
N LYS A 2 19.08 -4.10 16.14
CA LYS A 2 18.41 -5.31 15.60
C LYS A 2 18.21 -6.29 16.75
N ILE A 3 16.98 -6.48 17.20
CA ILE A 3 16.65 -7.58 18.13
C ILE A 3 16.41 -8.80 17.25
N SER A 4 17.41 -9.63 17.10
CA SER A 4 17.31 -10.93 16.43
C SER A 4 16.50 -11.88 17.31
N TYR A 5 15.64 -12.68 16.70
CA TYR A 5 14.77 -13.70 17.31
C TYR A 5 15.51 -14.74 18.18
N SER A 6 16.85 -14.80 18.09
CA SER A 6 17.69 -15.74 18.84
C SER A 6 17.77 -15.47 20.35
N VAL A 7 17.37 -14.32 20.85
CA VAL A 7 17.51 -13.91 22.27
C VAL A 7 16.33 -14.39 23.13
N TRP A 8 15.24 -14.89 22.55
CA TRP A 8 13.98 -15.16 23.27
C TRP A 8 13.66 -16.65 23.52
N LYS A 9 14.61 -17.56 23.33
CA LYS A 9 14.38 -19.03 23.51
C LYS A 9 14.23 -19.51 24.95
N ASP A 10 14.36 -18.67 25.97
CA ASP A 10 14.49 -19.10 27.38
C ASP A 10 13.31 -18.76 28.31
N SER A 11 12.09 -18.49 27.81
CA SER A 11 10.93 -18.45 28.71
C SER A 11 10.07 -19.71 28.58
N LYS A 12 10.48 -20.78 29.24
CA LYS A 12 9.69 -22.01 29.44
C LYS A 12 8.45 -21.74 30.29
N ARG A 13 7.29 -22.18 29.79
CA ARG A 13 6.00 -22.35 30.48
C ARG A 13 5.01 -21.18 30.51
N LEU A 14 4.57 -20.74 29.35
CA LEU A 14 3.13 -20.39 29.23
C LEU A 14 2.47 -21.48 28.39
N LYS A 15 1.35 -22.07 28.91
CA LYS A 15 0.61 -23.10 28.19
C LYS A 15 0.27 -22.60 26.78
N LYS A 16 0.65 -23.39 25.78
CA LYS A 16 0.24 -23.28 24.39
C LYS A 16 -1.30 -23.22 24.32
N MET A 17 -1.86 -22.03 24.27
CA MET A 17 -3.23 -21.81 23.86
C MET A 17 -3.13 -20.95 22.60
N SER A 18 -3.47 -21.53 21.45
CA SER A 18 -3.69 -20.74 20.25
C SER A 18 -4.71 -19.63 20.57
N VAL A 19 -4.28 -18.39 20.47
CA VAL A 19 -5.14 -17.24 20.77
C VAL A 19 -6.03 -17.05 19.53
N ASP A 20 -7.35 -17.23 19.71
CA ASP A 20 -8.28 -16.92 18.64
C ASP A 20 -8.42 -15.39 18.51
N LEU A 21 -7.65 -14.84 17.57
CA LEU A 21 -7.62 -13.40 17.30
C LEU A 21 -8.88 -12.89 16.56
N ALA A 22 -9.81 -13.78 16.19
CA ALA A 22 -11.12 -13.41 15.64
C ALA A 22 -12.12 -13.09 16.76
N ASP A 23 -11.91 -13.57 18.01
CA ASP A 23 -12.74 -13.23 19.13
C ASP A 23 -12.35 -11.88 19.74
N ILE A 24 -13.28 -10.93 19.66
CA ILE A 24 -13.08 -9.57 20.21
C ILE A 24 -12.78 -9.55 21.72
N ASN A 25 -13.33 -10.48 22.49
CA ASN A 25 -13.08 -10.52 23.94
C ASN A 25 -11.65 -10.96 24.22
N ILE A 26 -11.14 -11.90 23.42
CA ILE A 26 -9.76 -12.32 23.45
C ILE A 26 -8.84 -11.15 23.06
N VAL A 27 -9.13 -10.46 21.97
CA VAL A 27 -8.40 -9.27 21.54
C VAL A 27 -8.32 -8.21 22.64
N LYS A 28 -9.47 -7.86 23.25
CA LYS A 28 -9.54 -6.90 24.36
C LYS A 28 -8.73 -7.37 25.57
N SER A 29 -8.81 -8.65 25.89
CA SER A 29 -8.07 -9.25 27.01
C SER A 29 -6.56 -9.18 26.79
N VAL A 30 -6.08 -9.53 25.57
CA VAL A 30 -4.66 -9.42 25.22
C VAL A 30 -4.18 -7.98 25.34
N LEU A 31 -4.90 -7.03 24.72
CA LEU A 31 -4.54 -5.61 24.77
C LEU A 31 -4.51 -5.07 26.21
N ALA A 32 -5.50 -5.46 27.06
CA ALA A 32 -5.55 -5.04 28.44
C ALA A 32 -4.38 -5.60 29.28
N ARG A 33 -3.96 -6.87 29.07
CA ARG A 33 -2.81 -7.46 29.75
C ARG A 33 -1.50 -6.70 29.46
N HIS A 34 -1.37 -6.17 28.24
CA HIS A 34 -0.21 -5.38 27.82
C HIS A 34 -0.36 -3.88 28.11
N GLY A 35 -1.44 -3.45 28.77
CA GLY A 35 -1.70 -2.02 29.03
C GLY A 35 -1.83 -1.19 27.76
N PHE A 36 -2.23 -1.82 26.65
CA PHE A 36 -2.27 -1.15 25.35
C PHE A 36 -3.50 -0.26 25.21
N ALA A 37 -3.27 0.99 24.85
CA ALA A 37 -4.32 1.95 24.50
C ALA A 37 -4.19 2.34 23.01
N PHE A 38 -5.35 2.39 22.31
CA PHE A 38 -5.41 2.77 20.92
C PHE A 38 -4.81 4.14 20.66
N SER A 39 -3.97 4.25 19.65
CA SER A 39 -3.42 5.52 19.20
C SER A 39 -4.20 6.07 18.01
N LYS A 40 -4.94 7.16 18.23
CA LYS A 40 -5.63 7.85 17.15
C LYS A 40 -4.67 8.41 16.10
N SER A 41 -3.47 8.84 16.51
CA SER A 41 -2.45 9.39 15.61
C SER A 41 -1.87 8.34 14.66
N LEU A 42 -1.91 7.05 15.03
CA LEU A 42 -1.48 5.94 14.19
C LEU A 42 -2.64 5.32 13.39
N GLY A 43 -3.86 5.87 13.50
CA GLY A 43 -5.02 5.39 12.73
C GLY A 43 -5.36 3.92 12.99
N GLN A 44 -5.10 3.42 14.20
CA GLN A 44 -5.29 2.01 14.56
C GLN A 44 -6.77 1.63 14.63
N ASN A 45 -7.21 0.80 13.68
CA ASN A 45 -8.50 0.13 13.67
C ASN A 45 -8.24 -1.37 13.51
N PHE A 46 -8.56 -2.16 14.53
CA PHE A 46 -8.34 -3.60 14.48
C PHE A 46 -9.53 -4.31 13.86
N LEU A 47 -9.22 -5.20 12.93
CA LEU A 47 -10.22 -6.02 12.26
C LEU A 47 -10.73 -7.10 13.22
N ILE A 48 -12.07 -7.20 13.31
CA ILE A 48 -12.78 -8.18 14.15
C ILE A 48 -13.66 -9.13 13.35
N ASP A 49 -13.75 -8.94 12.04
CA ASP A 49 -14.46 -9.84 11.14
C ASP A 49 -13.51 -10.96 10.71
N SER A 50 -13.79 -12.16 11.21
CA SER A 50 -12.98 -13.36 10.99
C SER A 50 -12.91 -13.81 9.52
N SER A 51 -13.81 -13.34 8.67
CA SER A 51 -13.87 -13.73 7.25
C SER A 51 -12.91 -12.97 6.34
N VAL A 52 -12.45 -11.79 6.78
CA VAL A 52 -11.67 -10.86 5.93
C VAL A 52 -10.21 -11.27 5.80
N CYS A 53 -9.52 -11.52 6.93
CA CYS A 53 -8.09 -11.88 6.90
C CYS A 53 -7.79 -13.17 6.12
N PRO A 54 -8.56 -14.27 6.26
CA PRO A 54 -8.37 -15.45 5.42
C PRO A 54 -8.44 -15.15 3.92
N ARG A 55 -9.45 -14.36 3.49
CA ARG A 55 -9.62 -13.99 2.08
C ARG A 55 -8.48 -13.11 1.55
N MET A 56 -7.97 -12.19 2.38
CA MET A 56 -6.78 -11.39 2.03
C MET A 56 -5.55 -12.28 1.90
N ALA A 57 -5.36 -13.20 2.84
CA ALA A 57 -4.23 -14.12 2.83
C ALA A 57 -4.27 -15.10 1.64
N ASP A 58 -5.45 -15.63 1.28
CA ASP A 58 -5.65 -16.45 0.10
C ASP A 58 -5.32 -15.69 -1.19
N ALA A 59 -5.69 -14.41 -1.25
CA ALA A 59 -5.36 -13.57 -2.40
C ALA A 59 -3.86 -13.25 -2.48
N ALA A 60 -3.17 -13.06 -1.36
CA ALA A 60 -1.76 -12.68 -1.30
C ALA A 60 -0.82 -13.89 -1.54
N ALA A 61 -1.06 -15.00 -0.87
CA ALA A 61 -0.23 -16.21 -0.94
C ALA A 61 -1.00 -17.35 -1.61
N THR A 62 -0.97 -17.37 -2.93
CA THR A 62 -1.64 -18.41 -3.76
C THR A 62 -0.84 -19.71 -3.83
N ASP A 63 0.40 -19.71 -3.35
CA ASP A 63 1.28 -20.86 -3.25
C ASP A 63 2.08 -20.78 -1.94
N LYS A 64 2.33 -21.94 -1.31
CA LYS A 64 3.08 -22.02 -0.06
C LYS A 64 4.55 -21.63 -0.16
N SER A 65 5.13 -21.64 -1.34
CA SER A 65 6.51 -21.20 -1.58
C SER A 65 6.68 -19.66 -1.61
N TYR A 66 5.57 -18.90 -1.50
CA TYR A 66 5.61 -17.45 -1.53
C TYR A 66 6.10 -16.87 -0.20
N GLY A 67 6.88 -15.78 -0.31
CA GLY A 67 7.15 -14.86 0.79
C GLY A 67 6.12 -13.74 0.83
N VAL A 68 5.71 -13.33 2.02
CA VAL A 68 4.78 -12.21 2.19
C VAL A 68 5.40 -11.12 3.07
N LEU A 69 5.55 -9.93 2.51
CA LEU A 69 5.86 -8.71 3.26
C LEU A 69 4.54 -8.10 3.76
N GLU A 70 4.36 -8.04 5.07
CA GLU A 70 3.20 -7.40 5.68
C GLU A 70 3.57 -6.01 6.22
N VAL A 71 2.66 -5.04 6.06
CA VAL A 71 2.83 -3.68 6.59
C VAL A 71 1.78 -3.43 7.66
N GLY A 72 2.22 -3.20 8.90
CA GLY A 72 1.36 -2.92 10.05
C GLY A 72 0.56 -4.15 10.50
N PRO A 73 1.21 -5.18 11.10
CA PRO A 73 0.55 -6.40 11.56
C PRO A 73 -0.51 -6.13 12.66
N GLY A 74 -0.44 -4.98 13.33
CA GLY A 74 -1.31 -4.66 14.45
C GLY A 74 -1.16 -5.67 15.58
N ILE A 75 -2.22 -6.42 15.88
CA ILE A 75 -2.19 -7.49 16.89
C ILE A 75 -1.93 -8.88 16.29
N GLY A 76 -1.63 -8.96 14.97
CA GLY A 76 -1.24 -10.20 14.31
C GLY A 76 -2.36 -11.02 13.67
N VAL A 77 -3.58 -10.50 13.53
CA VAL A 77 -4.72 -11.24 12.93
C VAL A 77 -4.40 -11.68 11.51
N LEU A 78 -4.02 -10.73 10.66
CA LEU A 78 -3.65 -11.01 9.26
C LEU A 78 -2.35 -11.82 9.19
N THR A 79 -1.36 -11.48 10.02
CA THR A 79 -0.08 -12.20 10.11
C THR A 79 -0.27 -13.70 10.37
N SER A 80 -1.15 -14.05 11.31
CA SER A 80 -1.48 -15.45 11.64
C SER A 80 -2.09 -16.18 10.43
N GLU A 81 -2.96 -15.52 9.66
CA GLU A 81 -3.54 -16.13 8.46
C GLU A 81 -2.52 -16.26 7.32
N LEU A 82 -1.63 -15.28 7.15
CA LEU A 82 -0.53 -15.33 6.19
C LEU A 82 0.45 -16.46 6.52
N SER A 83 0.77 -16.66 7.81
CA SER A 83 1.71 -17.71 8.26
C SER A 83 1.26 -19.13 7.91
N LYS A 84 -0.06 -19.36 7.79
CA LYS A 84 -0.64 -20.64 7.40
C LYS A 84 -0.49 -20.94 5.90
N ARG A 85 -0.26 -19.91 5.06
CA ARG A 85 -0.34 -19.98 3.60
C ARG A 85 0.99 -19.72 2.90
N ALA A 86 1.89 -18.97 3.52
CA ALA A 86 3.17 -18.57 2.96
C ALA A 86 4.33 -19.39 3.52
N GLU A 87 5.43 -19.49 2.79
CA GLU A 87 6.71 -20.03 3.27
C GLU A 87 7.26 -19.15 4.38
N LYS A 88 7.22 -17.83 4.19
CA LYS A 88 7.76 -16.85 5.12
C LYS A 88 6.93 -15.58 5.14
N VAL A 89 6.72 -15.04 6.33
CA VAL A 89 6.08 -13.74 6.54
C VAL A 89 7.07 -12.81 7.26
N VAL A 90 7.28 -11.63 6.69
CA VAL A 90 8.03 -10.56 7.37
C VAL A 90 7.10 -9.38 7.55
N SER A 91 6.81 -9.02 8.80
CA SER A 91 5.88 -7.94 9.12
C SER A 91 6.63 -6.74 9.68
N VAL A 92 6.40 -5.56 9.07
CA VAL A 92 7.02 -4.30 9.50
C VAL A 92 6.05 -3.53 10.38
N GLU A 93 6.42 -3.32 11.66
CA GLU A 93 5.60 -2.60 12.65
C GLU A 93 6.33 -1.36 13.18
N LEU A 94 5.64 -0.23 13.11
CA LEU A 94 6.14 1.06 13.59
C LEU A 94 6.00 1.22 15.11
N ASP A 95 4.88 0.74 15.66
CA ASP A 95 4.53 0.93 17.08
C ASP A 95 5.20 -0.11 17.97
N LYS A 96 6.28 0.29 18.66
CA LYS A 96 7.02 -0.59 19.59
C LYS A 96 6.16 -1.18 20.69
N ARG A 97 5.04 -0.56 21.04
CA ARG A 97 4.13 -1.05 22.09
C ARG A 97 3.40 -2.34 21.67
N LEU A 98 3.31 -2.59 20.35
CA LEU A 98 2.70 -3.81 19.82
C LEU A 98 3.66 -5.01 19.81
N LEU A 99 4.97 -4.81 19.94
CA LEU A 99 5.93 -5.92 19.89
C LEU A 99 5.69 -7.00 20.97
N PRO A 100 5.43 -6.66 22.25
CA PRO A 100 5.07 -7.65 23.25
C PRO A 100 3.73 -8.36 22.95
N VAL A 101 2.75 -7.64 22.39
CA VAL A 101 1.46 -8.21 21.95
C VAL A 101 1.70 -9.22 20.84
N LEU A 102 2.44 -8.85 19.79
CA LEU A 102 2.77 -9.72 18.65
C LEU A 102 3.55 -10.96 19.09
N HIS A 103 4.44 -10.83 20.06
CA HIS A 103 5.15 -11.98 20.63
C HIS A 103 4.20 -13.00 21.27
N GLU A 104 3.16 -12.52 21.97
CA GLU A 104 2.15 -13.40 22.57
C GLU A 104 1.24 -14.01 21.50
N THR A 105 0.71 -13.18 20.60
CA THR A 105 -0.33 -13.59 19.64
C THR A 105 0.19 -14.47 18.50
N LEU A 106 1.49 -14.38 18.18
CA LEU A 106 2.14 -15.12 17.10
C LEU A 106 3.12 -16.19 17.59
N CYS A 107 3.04 -16.58 18.89
CA CYS A 107 3.99 -17.52 19.49
C CYS A 107 4.02 -18.91 18.82
N ASP A 108 2.94 -19.30 18.14
CA ASP A 108 2.82 -20.57 17.41
C ASP A 108 3.22 -20.44 15.90
N CYS A 109 3.51 -19.21 15.42
CA CYS A 109 3.87 -18.95 14.02
C CYS A 109 5.41 -19.03 13.86
N ASN A 110 5.93 -20.16 13.38
CA ASN A 110 7.37 -20.40 13.28
C ASN A 110 8.06 -19.73 12.08
N ASN A 111 7.28 -19.30 11.08
CA ASN A 111 7.73 -18.69 9.81
C ASN A 111 7.50 -17.18 9.74
N VAL A 112 7.23 -16.54 10.90
CA VAL A 112 6.99 -15.10 10.99
C VAL A 112 8.19 -14.38 11.60
N GLU A 113 8.59 -13.27 11.00
CA GLU A 113 9.60 -12.33 11.52
C GLU A 113 9.01 -10.94 11.64
N ILE A 114 9.15 -10.30 12.81
CA ILE A 114 8.73 -8.92 13.03
C ILE A 114 9.92 -7.97 12.96
N VAL A 115 9.82 -6.96 12.09
CA VAL A 115 10.80 -5.88 11.95
C VAL A 115 10.18 -4.60 12.50
N ASN A 116 10.80 -4.05 13.55
CA ASN A 116 10.33 -2.78 14.11
C ASN A 116 11.00 -1.60 13.40
N ASP A 117 10.32 -1.04 12.42
CA ASP A 117 10.82 0.10 11.62
C ASP A 117 9.66 0.83 10.94
N ASP A 118 9.99 1.96 10.31
CA ASP A 118 9.07 2.72 9.46
C ASP A 118 9.17 2.22 8.00
N ILE A 119 8.10 1.62 7.50
CA ILE A 119 8.03 1.11 6.12
C ILE A 119 8.42 2.17 5.07
N LEU A 120 8.13 3.44 5.34
CA LEU A 120 8.44 4.53 4.42
C LEU A 120 9.94 4.90 4.39
N LYS A 121 10.71 4.51 5.41
CA LYS A 121 12.16 4.79 5.52
C LYS A 121 13.04 3.59 5.27
N LEU A 122 12.44 2.39 5.35
CA LEU A 122 13.16 1.14 5.22
C LEU A 122 13.66 0.93 3.78
N ASP A 123 14.88 0.40 3.64
CA ASP A 123 15.40 -0.11 2.37
C ASP A 123 14.74 -1.45 2.05
N LEU A 124 13.67 -1.37 1.24
CA LEU A 124 12.85 -2.54 0.91
C LEU A 124 13.57 -3.52 -0.02
N LYS A 125 14.46 -3.03 -0.91
CA LYS A 125 15.25 -3.90 -1.79
C LYS A 125 16.17 -4.80 -0.96
N LYS A 126 16.86 -4.20 0.00
CA LYS A 126 17.72 -4.93 0.93
C LYS A 126 16.93 -5.90 1.79
N LEU A 127 15.80 -5.45 2.36
CA LEU A 127 14.93 -6.31 3.18
C LEU A 127 14.47 -7.53 2.39
N ILE A 128 13.97 -7.34 1.17
CA ILE A 128 13.45 -8.42 0.33
C ILE A 128 14.57 -9.40 -0.02
N SER A 129 15.72 -8.90 -0.47
CA SER A 129 16.85 -9.76 -0.84
C SER A 129 17.41 -10.58 0.34
N GLU A 130 17.44 -9.99 1.56
CA GLU A 130 17.95 -10.69 2.75
C GLU A 130 16.93 -11.67 3.35
N LYS A 131 15.64 -11.38 3.25
CA LYS A 131 14.60 -12.12 3.99
C LYS A 131 13.84 -13.14 3.16
N PHE A 132 13.76 -12.97 1.86
CA PHE A 132 12.95 -13.80 0.98
C PHE A 132 13.77 -14.52 -0.12
N ALA A 133 15.08 -14.69 0.10
CA ALA A 133 15.97 -15.33 -0.87
C ALA A 133 15.54 -16.76 -1.24
N ASP A 134 14.92 -17.49 -0.30
CA ASP A 134 14.47 -18.88 -0.49
C ASP A 134 13.02 -18.98 -0.99
N CYS A 135 12.32 -17.85 -1.16
CA CYS A 135 10.93 -17.83 -1.63
C CYS A 135 10.88 -17.76 -3.15
N SER A 136 9.91 -18.46 -3.76
CA SER A 136 9.74 -18.45 -5.21
C SER A 136 9.26 -17.12 -5.75
N GLU A 137 8.39 -16.45 -5.00
CA GLU A 137 7.80 -15.14 -5.31
C GLU A 137 7.61 -14.33 -4.03
N VAL A 138 7.63 -13.03 -4.14
CA VAL A 138 7.33 -12.13 -3.02
C VAL A 138 6.07 -11.33 -3.30
N THR A 139 5.17 -11.28 -2.33
CA THR A 139 3.94 -10.48 -2.38
C THR A 139 3.89 -9.55 -1.19
N VAL A 140 3.04 -8.51 -1.29
CA VAL A 140 2.75 -7.63 -0.15
C VAL A 140 1.30 -7.86 0.26
N CYS A 141 1.05 -7.96 1.58
CA CYS A 141 -0.30 -7.97 2.12
C CYS A 141 -0.41 -7.01 3.30
N ALA A 142 -1.44 -6.16 3.34
CA ALA A 142 -1.56 -5.21 4.43
C ALA A 142 -2.99 -4.70 4.67
N ASN A 143 -3.31 -4.47 5.94
CA ASN A 143 -4.40 -3.60 6.36
C ASN A 143 -3.81 -2.21 6.66
N LEU A 144 -3.74 -1.35 5.65
CA LEU A 144 -3.01 -0.09 5.76
C LEU A 144 -3.75 0.98 6.58
N PRO A 145 -3.06 1.66 7.51
CA PRO A 145 -3.59 2.88 8.09
C PRO A 145 -3.92 3.90 7.00
N TYR A 146 -5.11 4.49 7.06
CA TYR A 146 -5.64 5.31 5.96
C TYR A 146 -4.79 6.51 5.58
N TYR A 147 -4.09 7.11 6.56
CA TYR A 147 -3.28 8.32 6.34
C TYR A 147 -1.96 8.04 5.56
N ILE A 148 -1.48 6.78 5.54
CA ILE A 148 -0.25 6.41 4.81
C ILE A 148 -0.52 5.53 3.57
N THR A 149 -1.78 5.23 3.25
CA THR A 149 -2.14 4.33 2.16
C THR A 149 -1.45 4.70 0.83
N SER A 150 -1.64 5.94 0.35
CA SER A 150 -1.04 6.36 -0.91
C SER A 150 0.49 6.43 -0.89
N PRO A 151 1.15 6.98 0.14
CA PRO A 151 2.60 6.93 0.26
C PRO A 151 3.18 5.52 0.23
N VAL A 152 2.59 4.57 0.97
CA VAL A 152 3.07 3.18 1.02
C VAL A 152 2.92 2.51 -0.34
N ILE A 153 1.73 2.57 -0.96
CA ILE A 153 1.48 1.97 -2.28
C ILE A 153 2.45 2.56 -3.32
N MET A 154 2.60 3.89 -3.35
CA MET A 154 3.50 4.52 -4.33
C MET A 154 4.97 4.16 -4.09
N LYS A 155 5.42 4.02 -2.84
CA LYS A 155 6.77 3.53 -2.52
C LYS A 155 6.97 2.11 -3.05
N LEU A 156 6.03 1.19 -2.75
CA LEU A 156 6.11 -0.21 -3.19
C LEU A 156 6.15 -0.34 -4.73
N LEU A 157 5.43 0.52 -5.45
CA LEU A 157 5.38 0.51 -6.90
C LEU A 157 6.62 1.17 -7.55
N SER A 158 7.06 2.33 -7.02
CA SER A 158 8.11 3.14 -7.66
C SER A 158 9.53 2.63 -7.42
N GLU A 159 9.79 1.86 -6.37
CA GLU A 159 11.11 1.31 -6.06
C GLU A 159 11.52 0.11 -6.93
N GLN A 160 10.66 -0.33 -7.85
CA GLN A 160 10.91 -1.48 -8.74
C GLN A 160 11.39 -2.71 -7.95
N LEU A 161 10.62 -3.03 -6.91
CA LEU A 161 10.86 -4.19 -6.07
C LEU A 161 10.50 -5.48 -6.82
N PRO A 162 11.17 -6.61 -6.55
CA PRO A 162 10.82 -7.90 -7.12
C PRO A 162 9.54 -8.46 -6.45
N LEU A 163 8.43 -7.78 -6.68
CA LEU A 163 7.11 -8.13 -6.15
C LEU A 163 6.22 -8.64 -7.27
N LYS A 164 5.47 -9.70 -7.00
CA LYS A 164 4.46 -10.21 -7.93
C LYS A 164 3.16 -9.42 -7.87
N LYS A 165 2.67 -9.18 -6.66
CA LYS A 165 1.44 -8.41 -6.43
C LYS A 165 1.40 -7.79 -5.03
N ILE A 166 0.48 -6.84 -4.87
CA ILE A 166 0.19 -6.15 -3.61
C ILE A 166 -1.30 -6.30 -3.33
N VAL A 167 -1.65 -6.91 -2.19
CA VAL A 167 -3.04 -7.05 -1.72
C VAL A 167 -3.21 -6.17 -0.49
N VAL A 168 -4.05 -5.15 -0.59
CA VAL A 168 -4.19 -4.19 0.51
C VAL A 168 -5.65 -3.84 0.79
N MET A 169 -5.94 -3.67 2.06
CA MET A 169 -7.20 -3.09 2.50
C MET A 169 -7.02 -1.59 2.72
N VAL A 170 -7.90 -0.81 2.10
CA VAL A 170 -7.86 0.66 2.07
C VAL A 170 -9.26 1.22 2.22
N GLN A 171 -9.41 2.53 2.46
CA GLN A 171 -10.74 3.17 2.41
C GLN A 171 -11.39 2.98 1.04
N LYS A 172 -12.72 2.80 1.02
CA LYS A 172 -13.49 2.57 -0.21
C LYS A 172 -13.23 3.65 -1.27
N GLU A 173 -13.21 4.93 -0.88
CA GLU A 173 -12.90 6.02 -1.81
C GLU A 173 -11.48 5.93 -2.40
N ALA A 174 -10.50 5.48 -1.62
CA ALA A 174 -9.15 5.25 -2.11
C ALA A 174 -9.12 4.05 -3.07
N ALA A 175 -9.82 2.96 -2.76
CA ALA A 175 -9.97 1.81 -3.64
C ALA A 175 -10.58 2.22 -4.99
N ASP A 176 -11.65 3.02 -4.97
CA ASP A 176 -12.33 3.52 -6.17
C ASP A 176 -11.38 4.37 -7.06
N ARG A 177 -10.41 5.05 -6.46
CA ARG A 177 -9.38 5.81 -7.20
C ARG A 177 -8.23 4.94 -7.70
N PHE A 178 -7.76 4.00 -6.90
CA PHE A 178 -6.68 3.09 -7.30
C PHE A 178 -7.10 2.16 -8.44
N CYS A 179 -8.35 1.69 -8.41
CA CYS A 179 -8.91 0.79 -9.42
C CYS A 179 -9.62 1.53 -10.58
N ALA A 180 -9.58 2.86 -10.61
CA ALA A 180 -10.17 3.63 -11.69
C ALA A 180 -9.34 3.51 -12.99
N GLU A 181 -10.01 3.64 -14.12
CA GLU A 181 -9.36 3.82 -15.42
C GLU A 181 -8.83 5.24 -15.59
N VAL A 182 -7.64 5.38 -16.17
CA VAL A 182 -7.07 6.68 -16.54
C VAL A 182 -7.92 7.30 -17.66
N GLY A 183 -8.24 8.60 -17.53
CA GLY A 183 -9.18 9.28 -18.44
C GLY A 183 -10.66 9.14 -18.03
N GLY A 184 -10.95 8.30 -17.02
CA GLY A 184 -12.29 8.11 -16.48
C GLY A 184 -12.68 9.13 -15.40
N LYS A 185 -13.95 9.07 -14.95
CA LYS A 185 -14.54 10.01 -13.97
C LYS A 185 -13.77 10.11 -12.64
N ASN A 186 -13.20 9.00 -12.17
CA ASN A 186 -12.48 8.91 -10.90
C ASN A 186 -10.96 9.00 -11.10
N SER A 187 -10.50 9.31 -12.33
CA SER A 187 -9.07 9.47 -12.62
C SER A 187 -8.44 10.58 -11.77
N GLY A 188 -7.26 10.31 -11.26
CA GLY A 188 -6.46 11.21 -10.44
C GLY A 188 -4.98 10.87 -10.54
N ALA A 189 -4.12 11.69 -9.94
CA ALA A 189 -2.68 11.45 -9.97
C ALA A 189 -2.30 10.07 -9.43
N VAL A 190 -2.99 9.60 -8.40
CA VAL A 190 -2.75 8.26 -7.83
C VAL A 190 -3.22 7.15 -8.76
N THR A 191 -4.33 7.36 -9.49
CA THR A 191 -4.82 6.44 -10.53
C THR A 191 -3.76 6.26 -11.62
N VAL A 192 -3.20 7.38 -12.11
CA VAL A 192 -2.11 7.35 -13.11
C VAL A 192 -0.89 6.63 -12.57
N GLY A 193 -0.51 6.92 -11.31
CA GLY A 193 0.65 6.28 -10.67
C GLY A 193 0.50 4.77 -10.55
N VAL A 194 -0.67 4.29 -10.12
CA VAL A 194 -0.94 2.85 -10.03
C VAL A 194 -0.94 2.22 -11.43
N ASN A 195 -1.72 2.78 -12.36
CA ASN A 195 -1.82 2.23 -13.73
C ASN A 195 -0.49 2.26 -14.50
N TYR A 196 0.47 3.10 -14.10
CA TYR A 196 1.81 3.13 -14.70
C TYR A 196 2.62 1.86 -14.40
N TYR A 197 2.43 1.27 -13.19
CA TYR A 197 3.22 0.14 -12.70
C TYR A 197 2.45 -1.17 -12.57
N ALA A 198 1.11 -1.13 -12.48
CA ALA A 198 0.30 -2.29 -12.12
C ALA A 198 -1.10 -2.26 -12.75
N ASP A 199 -1.72 -3.44 -12.85
CA ASP A 199 -3.14 -3.61 -13.03
C ASP A 199 -3.83 -3.69 -11.67
N ALA A 200 -4.85 -2.87 -11.46
CA ALA A 200 -5.58 -2.77 -10.20
C ALA A 200 -6.98 -3.36 -10.32
N ARG A 201 -7.39 -4.17 -9.34
CA ARG A 201 -8.77 -4.67 -9.25
C ARG A 201 -9.30 -4.65 -7.82
N LEU A 202 -10.59 -4.37 -7.70
CA LEU A 202 -11.32 -4.54 -6.46
C LEU A 202 -11.57 -6.03 -6.22
N LEU A 203 -11.18 -6.54 -5.04
CA LEU A 203 -11.47 -7.91 -4.65
C LEU A 203 -12.82 -8.02 -3.93
N PHE A 204 -13.00 -7.25 -2.85
CA PHE A 204 -14.25 -7.23 -2.09
C PHE A 204 -14.36 -6.01 -1.16
N PRO A 205 -15.60 -5.57 -0.84
CA PRO A 205 -15.83 -4.54 0.15
C PRO A 205 -15.71 -5.10 1.58
N VAL A 206 -15.38 -4.21 2.53
CA VAL A 206 -15.33 -4.51 3.98
C VAL A 206 -16.08 -3.41 4.72
N PRO A 207 -17.20 -3.74 5.37
CA PRO A 207 -17.99 -2.78 6.13
C PRO A 207 -17.20 -2.20 7.31
N ARG A 208 -17.44 -0.95 7.66
CA ARG A 208 -16.79 -0.30 8.81
C ARG A 208 -17.08 -0.97 10.14
N GLU A 209 -18.19 -1.69 10.24
CA GLU A 209 -18.58 -2.48 11.43
C GLU A 209 -17.64 -3.67 11.67
N SER A 210 -16.85 -4.06 10.66
CA SER A 210 -15.82 -5.11 10.79
C SER A 210 -14.59 -4.68 11.61
N PHE A 211 -14.57 -3.45 12.17
CA PHE A 211 -13.40 -2.90 12.88
C PHE A 211 -13.73 -2.38 14.28
N ILE A 212 -12.69 -2.39 15.15
CA ILE A 212 -12.72 -1.73 16.47
C ILE A 212 -11.45 -0.86 16.63
N PRO A 213 -11.61 0.42 16.96
CA PRO A 213 -12.85 1.20 16.84
C PRO A 213 -13.36 1.24 15.40
N SER A 214 -14.67 1.36 15.19
CA SER A 214 -15.23 1.46 13.84
C SER A 214 -14.79 2.75 13.17
N PRO A 215 -14.22 2.71 11.93
CA PRO A 215 -13.88 3.90 11.18
C PRO A 215 -15.13 4.63 10.67
N LYS A 216 -14.95 5.84 10.14
CA LYS A 216 -16.07 6.65 9.64
C LYS A 216 -16.62 6.19 8.29
N VAL A 217 -15.83 5.42 7.55
CA VAL A 217 -16.12 5.00 6.18
C VAL A 217 -15.81 3.52 6.00
N ASP A 218 -16.46 2.89 5.04
CA ASP A 218 -16.19 1.52 4.66
C ASP A 218 -14.80 1.38 4.03
N SER A 219 -14.28 0.18 4.07
CA SER A 219 -13.04 -0.23 3.42
C SER A 219 -13.32 -1.12 2.21
N ALA A 220 -12.28 -1.40 1.46
CA ALA A 220 -12.27 -2.40 0.42
C ALA A 220 -10.88 -3.01 0.29
N VAL A 221 -10.83 -4.28 -0.08
CA VAL A 221 -9.59 -4.96 -0.42
C VAL A 221 -9.39 -4.89 -1.93
N ILE A 222 -8.19 -4.44 -2.32
CA ILE A 222 -7.76 -4.36 -3.72
C ILE A 222 -6.51 -5.19 -3.94
N GLU A 223 -6.33 -5.63 -5.17
CA GLU A 223 -5.11 -6.27 -5.65
C GLU A 223 -4.49 -5.41 -6.74
N LEU A 224 -3.19 -5.21 -6.64
CA LEU A 224 -2.36 -4.58 -7.67
C LEU A 224 -1.39 -5.65 -8.18
N THR A 225 -1.57 -6.09 -9.41
CA THR A 225 -0.66 -7.03 -10.09
C THR A 225 0.39 -6.23 -10.83
N LEU A 226 1.65 -6.37 -10.46
CA LEU A 226 2.73 -5.60 -11.08
C LEU A 226 2.93 -6.03 -12.53
N LEU A 227 3.16 -5.05 -13.41
CA LEU A 227 3.46 -5.29 -14.82
C LEU A 227 4.94 -5.70 -14.98
N ASP A 228 5.23 -6.55 -15.95
CA ASP A 228 6.61 -6.90 -16.33
C ASP A 228 7.39 -5.70 -16.92
N GLY A 229 6.70 -4.61 -17.21
CA GLY A 229 7.23 -3.35 -17.71
C GLY A 229 6.37 -2.17 -17.27
N LYS A 230 6.53 -1.05 -17.92
CA LYS A 230 5.74 0.16 -17.68
C LYS A 230 4.68 0.30 -18.77
N ARG A 231 3.49 0.79 -18.42
CA ARG A 231 2.41 0.98 -19.40
C ARG A 231 2.74 1.98 -20.51
N VAL A 232 3.52 3.00 -20.17
CA VAL A 232 4.07 3.98 -21.13
C VAL A 232 5.54 4.28 -20.79
N THR A 233 6.30 4.75 -21.77
CA THR A 233 7.73 5.04 -21.66
C THR A 233 8.02 6.52 -21.95
N PRO A 234 7.72 7.44 -21.01
CA PRO A 234 8.06 8.85 -21.17
C PRO A 234 9.59 9.04 -21.19
N LYS A 235 10.08 10.11 -21.84
CA LYS A 235 11.52 10.43 -21.89
C LYS A 235 12.17 10.60 -20.53
N SER A 236 11.40 11.07 -19.55
CA SER A 236 11.82 11.18 -18.14
C SER A 236 10.68 10.84 -17.20
N GLU A 237 10.83 9.78 -16.44
CA GLU A 237 9.86 9.36 -15.44
C GLU A 237 9.63 10.44 -14.37
N LYS A 238 10.69 11.11 -13.95
CA LYS A 238 10.62 12.25 -13.01
C LYS A 238 9.74 13.38 -13.55
N VAL A 239 9.96 13.75 -14.82
CA VAL A 239 9.14 14.81 -15.46
C VAL A 239 7.71 14.34 -15.62
N PHE A 240 7.49 13.06 -16.00
CA PHE A 240 6.16 12.48 -16.12
C PHE A 240 5.35 12.61 -14.81
N PHE A 241 5.89 12.12 -13.70
CA PHE A 241 5.18 12.20 -12.42
C PHE A 241 5.01 13.62 -11.90
N ASN A 242 5.96 14.51 -12.14
CA ASN A 242 5.80 15.94 -11.82
C ASN A 242 4.70 16.58 -12.65
N THR A 243 4.64 16.27 -13.95
CA THR A 243 3.58 16.74 -14.87
C THR A 243 2.21 16.23 -14.44
N VAL A 244 2.10 14.94 -14.13
CA VAL A 244 0.85 14.33 -13.61
C VAL A 244 0.42 15.01 -12.31
N LYS A 245 1.32 15.13 -11.33
CA LYS A 245 1.02 15.78 -10.05
C LYS A 245 0.55 17.22 -10.24
N ALA A 246 1.22 17.98 -11.10
CA ALA A 246 0.86 19.36 -11.40
C ALA A 246 -0.50 19.46 -12.12
N ALA A 247 -0.71 18.67 -13.17
CA ALA A 247 -1.96 18.67 -13.93
C ALA A 247 -3.19 18.36 -13.06
N PHE A 248 -3.08 17.43 -12.12
CA PHE A 248 -4.14 17.05 -11.19
C PHE A 248 -4.23 17.90 -9.92
N SER A 249 -3.33 18.88 -9.72
CA SER A 249 -3.34 19.74 -8.52
C SER A 249 -4.58 20.60 -8.37
N MET A 250 -5.22 20.94 -9.50
CA MET A 250 -6.40 21.81 -9.56
C MET A 250 -7.60 21.10 -10.22
N ARG A 251 -8.22 20.16 -9.52
CA ARG A 251 -9.25 19.24 -10.05
C ARG A 251 -10.38 19.90 -10.86
N ARG A 252 -10.83 21.13 -10.50
CA ARG A 252 -11.92 21.83 -11.18
C ARG A 252 -11.47 22.79 -12.28
N LYS A 253 -10.17 22.89 -12.56
CA LYS A 253 -9.58 23.77 -13.58
C LYS A 253 -9.07 22.96 -14.77
N THR A 254 -8.70 23.66 -15.85
CA THR A 254 -8.02 23.06 -17.02
C THR A 254 -6.61 22.61 -16.63
N ALA A 255 -6.04 21.70 -17.42
CA ALA A 255 -4.67 21.22 -17.22
C ALA A 255 -3.64 22.37 -17.27
N VAL A 256 -3.85 23.40 -18.11
CA VAL A 256 -3.03 24.63 -18.17
C VAL A 256 -2.83 25.23 -16.78
N ASN A 257 -3.93 25.41 -16.03
CA ASN A 257 -3.86 26.04 -14.70
C ASN A 257 -3.09 25.19 -13.69
N GLY A 258 -3.29 23.87 -13.73
CA GLY A 258 -2.56 22.93 -12.87
C GLY A 258 -1.07 22.93 -13.18
N LEU A 259 -0.70 22.82 -14.45
CA LEU A 259 0.70 22.80 -14.91
C LEU A 259 1.41 24.11 -14.59
N SER A 260 0.79 25.27 -14.93
CA SER A 260 1.39 26.57 -14.64
C SER A 260 1.69 26.74 -13.15
N GLY A 261 0.71 26.46 -12.28
CA GLY A 261 0.90 26.61 -10.84
C GLY A 261 1.81 25.54 -10.22
N GLY A 262 1.69 24.29 -10.66
CA GLY A 262 2.42 23.17 -10.08
C GLY A 262 3.87 23.02 -10.53
N LEU A 263 4.22 23.56 -11.72
CA LEU A 263 5.57 23.49 -12.28
C LEU A 263 6.26 24.86 -12.31
N CYS A 264 5.61 25.91 -11.85
CA CYS A 264 6.13 27.31 -11.89
C CYS A 264 6.51 27.77 -13.30
N ILE A 265 5.76 27.36 -14.33
CA ILE A 265 5.91 27.82 -15.72
C ILE A 265 4.80 28.82 -16.09
N SER A 266 5.02 29.63 -17.12
CA SER A 266 3.98 30.56 -17.57
C SER A 266 2.76 29.82 -18.14
N LYS A 267 1.61 30.47 -18.18
CA LYS A 267 0.41 29.88 -18.80
C LYS A 267 0.59 29.68 -20.30
N GLU A 268 1.33 30.59 -20.94
CA GLU A 268 1.67 30.55 -22.37
C GLU A 268 2.52 29.30 -22.65
N ALA A 269 3.56 29.03 -21.83
CA ALA A 269 4.41 27.85 -21.96
C ALA A 269 3.60 26.57 -21.73
N ALA A 270 2.73 26.55 -20.70
CA ALA A 270 1.86 25.40 -20.43
C ALA A 270 0.88 25.14 -21.59
N THR A 271 0.29 26.21 -22.16
CA THR A 271 -0.62 26.12 -23.31
C THR A 271 0.11 25.58 -24.52
N ALA A 272 1.26 26.15 -24.86
CA ALA A 272 2.08 25.70 -26.00
C ALA A 272 2.50 24.23 -25.87
N ALA A 273 2.87 23.76 -24.67
CA ALA A 273 3.19 22.35 -24.43
C ALA A 273 1.98 21.43 -24.63
N ILE A 274 0.79 21.82 -24.16
CA ILE A 274 -0.47 21.08 -24.37
C ILE A 274 -0.79 20.97 -25.87
N GLU A 275 -0.71 22.08 -26.62
CA GLU A 275 -0.97 22.11 -28.06
C GLU A 275 0.03 21.25 -28.84
N ARG A 276 1.34 21.31 -28.50
CA ARG A 276 2.36 20.45 -29.13
C ARG A 276 2.16 18.97 -28.81
N ALA A 277 1.54 18.63 -27.67
CA ALA A 277 1.14 17.27 -27.36
C ALA A 277 -0.12 16.81 -28.12
N GLY A 278 -0.71 17.67 -28.98
CA GLY A 278 -1.92 17.38 -29.74
C GLY A 278 -3.20 17.46 -28.90
N LEU A 279 -3.20 18.24 -27.82
CA LEU A 279 -4.31 18.33 -26.88
C LEU A 279 -4.97 19.71 -26.94
N SER A 280 -6.26 19.78 -26.53
CA SER A 280 -6.96 21.05 -26.40
C SER A 280 -6.49 21.84 -25.18
N PRO A 281 -6.23 23.16 -25.27
CA PRO A 281 -5.89 24.00 -24.12
C PRO A 281 -6.95 24.03 -23.01
N THR A 282 -8.18 23.65 -23.34
CA THR A 282 -9.30 23.57 -22.38
C THR A 282 -9.44 22.24 -21.70
N VAL A 283 -8.59 21.26 -22.05
CA VAL A 283 -8.67 19.90 -21.50
C VAL A 283 -8.46 19.89 -19.99
N ARG A 284 -9.19 19.00 -19.29
CA ARG A 284 -8.96 18.71 -17.89
C ARG A 284 -8.10 17.46 -17.73
N ALA A 285 -7.21 17.46 -16.76
CA ALA A 285 -6.29 16.35 -16.52
C ALA A 285 -7.00 14.98 -16.38
N GLU A 286 -8.18 14.95 -15.76
CA GLU A 286 -8.98 13.74 -15.58
C GLU A 286 -9.48 13.08 -16.88
N LYS A 287 -9.40 13.79 -18.01
CA LYS A 287 -9.83 13.30 -19.33
C LYS A 287 -8.68 12.78 -20.19
N LEU A 288 -7.45 12.96 -19.73
CA LEU A 288 -6.27 12.54 -20.46
C LEU A 288 -6.02 11.04 -20.28
N SER A 289 -5.70 10.36 -21.38
CA SER A 289 -5.22 8.97 -21.38
C SER A 289 -3.78 8.88 -20.86
N MET A 290 -3.31 7.68 -20.65
CA MET A 290 -1.93 7.41 -20.21
C MET A 290 -0.91 7.88 -21.27
N GLU A 291 -1.19 7.61 -22.54
CA GLU A 291 -0.38 8.02 -23.71
C GLU A 291 -0.37 9.53 -23.88
N GLU A 292 -1.52 10.19 -23.67
CA GLU A 292 -1.63 11.64 -23.74
C GLU A 292 -0.83 12.32 -22.61
N LEU A 293 -0.91 11.78 -21.38
CA LEU A 293 -0.11 12.25 -20.26
C LEU A 293 1.40 12.05 -20.51
N SER A 294 1.78 10.94 -21.13
CA SER A 294 3.18 10.67 -21.51
C SER A 294 3.68 11.68 -22.53
N ARG A 295 2.96 11.89 -23.65
CA ARG A 295 3.33 12.90 -24.66
C ARG A 295 3.38 14.30 -24.06
N LEU A 296 2.39 14.67 -23.24
CA LEU A 296 2.37 15.97 -22.57
C LEU A 296 3.60 16.16 -21.68
N SER A 297 4.00 15.13 -20.92
CA SER A 297 5.18 15.20 -20.07
C SER A 297 6.47 15.42 -20.88
N ASP A 298 6.58 14.83 -22.07
CA ASP A 298 7.72 15.00 -22.95
C ASP A 298 7.81 16.44 -23.50
N GLU A 299 6.66 17.07 -23.80
CA GLU A 299 6.61 18.46 -24.20
C GLU A 299 6.89 19.43 -23.05
N ILE A 300 6.36 19.14 -21.86
CA ILE A 300 6.68 19.88 -20.62
C ILE A 300 8.18 19.81 -20.29
N GLY A 301 8.82 18.67 -20.51
CA GLY A 301 10.26 18.52 -20.30
C GLY A 301 11.14 19.48 -21.12
N LYS A 302 10.62 20.04 -22.21
CA LYS A 302 11.31 21.07 -23.02
C LYS A 302 11.23 22.45 -22.37
N GLU A 303 10.18 22.71 -21.58
CA GLU A 303 9.95 23.99 -20.90
C GLU A 303 10.68 24.08 -19.53
N LEU A 304 11.13 22.95 -18.98
CA LEU A 304 11.79 22.88 -17.67
C LEU A 304 13.33 22.95 -17.78
N LYS A 305 13.87 23.22 -18.96
CA LYS A 305 15.33 23.31 -19.22
C LYS A 305 15.88 24.67 -18.91
#